data_2b138ee6e0ac036a4fefe068faee5739
#
_entry.id   2b138ee6e0ac036a4fefe068faee5739
#
_cell.length_a   1.000
_cell.length_b   1.000
_cell.length_c   1.000
_cell.angle_alpha   90.00
_cell.angle_beta   90.00
_cell.angle_gamma   90.00
#
_symmetry.space_group_name_H-M   'P 1'
#
loop_
_entity.id
_entity.type
_entity.pdbx_description
1 polymer ?
#
loop_
_entity_poly.entity_id
_entity_poly.type
_entity_poly.pdbx_seq_one_letter_code
_entity_poly.pdbx_strand_id
1 'polypeptide(L)'
;DVISELPEERQERVFSQIKDSELTDDIKELLKYEEDTAGGLMAKELVKVNENLNISKCLDEIRKQAKNVTRVHSIYVVDSKNKLKGRLSLKDVVTANSKSRVKDIYIPKVDYVTADQDGEEVAKIMSKYDLEAIPVINKRKTLLGRITIDDIVDLIKDEAEKDYQLAAGISSEVEVNDSIFQLTKARLPWLFLGLLGGLGSVFILKDFEQIMNQPELRNLFFYTPLIA
;
A
#
# COMPACT_ATOMS: atom_id res chain seq x y z
N ASP A 1 -2.22 -10.72 -1.72
CA ASP A 1 -2.61 -10.90 -0.32
C ASP A 1 -2.88 -12.38 0.01
N VAL A 2 -3.98 -13.00 -0.46
CA VAL A 2 -4.33 -14.40 -0.08
C VAL A 2 -3.23 -15.42 -0.40
N ILE A 3 -2.43 -15.21 -1.42
CA ILE A 3 -1.34 -16.15 -1.81
C ILE A 3 -0.13 -15.99 -0.89
N SER A 4 0.19 -14.78 -0.44
CA SER A 4 1.30 -14.52 0.49
C SER A 4 1.12 -15.22 1.84
N GLU A 5 -0.13 -15.31 2.33
CA GLU A 5 -0.48 -15.97 3.59
C GLU A 5 -0.47 -17.51 3.52
N LEU A 6 -0.41 -18.10 2.33
CA LEU A 6 -0.40 -19.55 2.17
C LEU A 6 1.00 -20.13 2.44
N PRO A 7 1.10 -21.32 3.07
CA PRO A 7 2.35 -22.09 3.15
C PRO A 7 2.92 -22.36 1.75
N GLU A 8 4.26 -22.37 1.59
CA GLU A 8 4.96 -22.54 0.31
C GLU A 8 4.43 -23.71 -0.55
N GLU A 9 4.15 -24.87 0.09
CA GLU A 9 3.60 -26.04 -0.60
C GLU A 9 2.21 -25.78 -1.24
N ARG A 10 1.41 -24.89 -0.63
CA ARG A 10 0.11 -24.51 -1.18
C ARG A 10 0.25 -23.46 -2.27
N GLN A 11 1.18 -22.53 -2.11
CA GLN A 11 1.51 -21.57 -3.16
C GLN A 11 1.94 -22.28 -4.45
N GLU A 12 2.82 -23.28 -4.36
CA GLU A 12 3.25 -24.06 -5.51
C GLU A 12 2.10 -24.82 -6.19
N ARG A 13 1.16 -25.36 -5.42
CA ARG A 13 -0.05 -26.00 -5.96
C ARG A 13 -0.93 -24.99 -6.71
N VAL A 14 -1.13 -23.81 -6.17
CA VAL A 14 -1.89 -22.74 -6.85
C VAL A 14 -1.21 -22.36 -8.16
N PHE A 15 0.11 -22.12 -8.13
CA PHE A 15 0.88 -21.80 -9.33
C PHE A 15 0.83 -22.88 -10.39
N SER A 16 0.83 -24.17 -10.00
CA SER A 16 0.73 -25.30 -10.95
C SER A 16 -0.63 -25.38 -11.66
N GLN A 17 -1.68 -24.76 -11.10
CA GLN A 17 -3.02 -24.73 -11.69
C GLN A 17 -3.25 -23.53 -12.63
N ILE A 18 -2.43 -22.50 -12.53
CA ILE A 18 -2.48 -21.33 -13.41
C ILE A 18 -1.87 -21.72 -14.75
N LYS A 19 -2.69 -21.70 -15.80
CA LYS A 19 -2.27 -22.08 -17.17
C LYS A 19 -1.45 -20.99 -17.86
N ASP A 20 -1.53 -19.77 -17.40
CA ASP A 20 -0.81 -18.61 -17.94
C ASP A 20 0.54 -18.46 -17.22
N SER A 21 1.61 -18.75 -17.97
CA SER A 21 2.98 -18.66 -17.43
C SER A 21 3.41 -17.21 -17.16
N GLU A 22 2.95 -16.24 -17.96
CA GLU A 22 3.28 -14.81 -17.78
C GLU A 22 2.65 -14.28 -16.49
N LEU A 23 1.38 -14.61 -16.25
CA LEU A 23 0.67 -14.28 -15.02
C LEU A 23 1.34 -14.90 -13.79
N THR A 24 1.78 -16.16 -13.90
CA THR A 24 2.47 -16.85 -12.81
C THR A 24 3.80 -16.19 -12.46
N ASP A 25 4.57 -15.77 -13.45
CA ASP A 25 5.86 -15.10 -13.25
C ASP A 25 5.65 -13.69 -12.65
N ASP A 26 4.62 -12.97 -13.08
CA ASP A 26 4.25 -11.67 -12.53
C ASP A 26 3.86 -11.77 -11.06
N ILE A 27 3.02 -12.75 -10.68
CA ILE A 27 2.64 -12.98 -9.28
C ILE A 27 3.87 -13.33 -8.43
N LYS A 28 4.74 -14.23 -8.91
CA LYS A 28 5.98 -14.58 -8.20
C LYS A 28 6.94 -13.40 -8.05
N GLU A 29 6.92 -12.47 -8.98
CA GLU A 29 7.71 -11.24 -8.85
C GLU A 29 7.12 -10.31 -7.80
N LEU A 30 5.79 -10.15 -7.77
CA LEU A 30 5.09 -9.32 -6.79
C LEU A 30 5.28 -9.83 -5.36
N LEU A 31 5.22 -11.14 -5.13
CA LEU A 31 5.45 -11.78 -3.82
C LEU A 31 6.86 -11.58 -3.23
N LYS A 32 7.81 -10.99 -3.98
CA LYS A 32 9.15 -10.64 -3.47
C LYS A 32 9.19 -9.31 -2.72
N TYR A 33 8.14 -8.52 -2.82
CA TYR A 33 8.04 -7.22 -2.19
C TYR A 33 7.17 -7.30 -0.93
N GLU A 34 7.45 -6.49 0.05
CA GLU A 34 6.61 -6.33 1.24
C GLU A 34 5.29 -5.64 0.84
N GLU A 35 4.17 -6.04 1.45
CA GLU A 35 2.82 -5.65 1.03
C GLU A 35 2.56 -4.15 1.13
N ASP A 36 3.17 -3.48 2.12
CA ASP A 36 3.08 -2.05 2.39
C ASP A 36 4.03 -1.18 1.54
N THR A 37 4.83 -1.81 0.66
CA THR A 37 5.74 -1.09 -0.24
C THR A 37 5.12 -0.83 -1.62
N ALA A 38 5.69 0.13 -2.35
CA ALA A 38 5.31 0.39 -3.74
C ALA A 38 5.42 -0.85 -4.64
N GLY A 39 6.32 -1.76 -4.31
CA GLY A 39 6.48 -3.05 -5.01
C GLY A 39 5.33 -4.02 -4.74
N GLY A 40 4.82 -4.08 -3.50
CA GLY A 40 3.68 -4.89 -3.11
C GLY A 40 2.36 -4.33 -3.66
N LEU A 41 2.21 -3.01 -3.64
CA LEU A 41 1.00 -2.32 -4.11
C LEU A 41 0.89 -2.22 -5.63
N MET A 42 1.97 -2.44 -6.39
CA MET A 42 1.94 -2.21 -7.84
C MET A 42 1.18 -3.30 -8.59
N ALA A 43 0.46 -2.87 -9.64
CA ALA A 43 -0.05 -3.76 -10.67
C ALA A 43 0.92 -3.84 -11.86
N LYS A 44 1.06 -5.03 -12.44
CA LYS A 44 1.86 -5.27 -13.67
C LYS A 44 1.13 -4.84 -14.94
N GLU A 45 -0.18 -4.73 -14.88
CA GLU A 45 -1.03 -4.32 -15.98
C GLU A 45 -0.84 -2.84 -16.31
N LEU A 46 -0.07 -2.55 -17.33
CA LEU A 46 0.18 -1.20 -17.82
C LEU A 46 0.38 -1.17 -19.33
N VAL A 47 0.19 0.00 -19.94
CA VAL A 47 0.49 0.23 -21.34
C VAL A 47 1.83 0.92 -21.50
N LYS A 48 2.77 0.32 -22.19
CA LYS A 48 4.10 0.87 -22.46
C LYS A 48 4.45 0.80 -23.95
N VAL A 49 5.20 1.79 -24.41
CA VAL A 49 5.64 1.88 -25.81
C VAL A 49 7.10 2.28 -25.88
N ASN A 50 7.80 1.82 -26.93
CA ASN A 50 9.19 2.19 -27.14
C ASN A 50 9.29 3.59 -27.76
N GLU A 51 10.23 4.41 -27.25
CA GLU A 51 10.45 5.79 -27.70
C GLU A 51 10.78 5.92 -29.21
N ASN A 52 11.30 4.86 -29.84
CA ASN A 52 11.71 4.86 -31.24
C ASN A 52 10.57 4.51 -32.23
N LEU A 53 9.40 4.07 -31.74
CA LEU A 53 8.27 3.77 -32.59
C LEU A 53 7.74 5.03 -33.29
N ASN A 54 7.23 4.87 -34.51
CA ASN A 54 6.38 5.87 -35.12
C ASN A 54 4.96 5.81 -34.53
N ILE A 55 4.18 6.86 -34.66
CA ILE A 55 2.85 6.97 -34.07
C ILE A 55 1.89 5.90 -34.57
N SER A 56 1.96 5.50 -35.84
CA SER A 56 1.11 4.43 -36.36
C SER A 56 1.37 3.12 -35.63
N LYS A 57 2.62 2.67 -35.52
CA LYS A 57 2.99 1.46 -34.78
C LYS A 57 2.74 1.57 -33.29
N CYS A 58 2.95 2.77 -32.73
CA CYS A 58 2.63 3.07 -31.32
C CYS A 58 1.13 2.83 -31.05
N LEU A 59 0.23 3.31 -31.92
CA LEU A 59 -1.20 3.13 -31.77
C LEU A 59 -1.61 1.65 -31.87
N ASP A 60 -0.97 0.88 -32.76
CA ASP A 60 -1.22 -0.55 -32.88
C ASP A 60 -0.77 -1.32 -31.62
N GLU A 61 0.37 -0.93 -31.04
CA GLU A 61 0.87 -1.51 -29.80
C GLU A 61 -0.03 -1.16 -28.61
N ILE A 62 -0.49 0.09 -28.51
CA ILE A 62 -1.46 0.51 -27.50
C ILE A 62 -2.76 -0.30 -27.62
N ARG A 63 -3.31 -0.46 -28.83
CA ARG A 63 -4.54 -1.24 -29.07
C ARG A 63 -4.40 -2.69 -28.65
N LYS A 64 -3.22 -3.29 -28.85
CA LYS A 64 -2.94 -4.65 -28.45
C LYS A 64 -2.91 -4.80 -26.93
N GLN A 65 -2.18 -3.92 -26.23
CA GLN A 65 -2.03 -3.97 -24.79
C GLN A 65 -3.30 -3.52 -24.03
N ALA A 66 -4.05 -2.55 -24.59
CA ALA A 66 -5.28 -2.04 -23.99
C ALA A 66 -6.40 -3.08 -23.84
N LYS A 67 -6.31 -4.23 -24.51
CA LYS A 67 -7.25 -5.35 -24.34
C LYS A 67 -7.06 -6.07 -22.99
N ASN A 68 -5.87 -5.96 -22.43
CA ASN A 68 -5.46 -6.68 -21.22
C ASN A 68 -5.47 -5.77 -19.97
N VAL A 69 -5.85 -4.49 -20.12
CA VAL A 69 -5.94 -3.55 -19.01
C VAL A 69 -7.37 -2.99 -18.90
N THR A 70 -7.84 -2.85 -17.67
CA THR A 70 -9.19 -2.34 -17.41
C THR A 70 -9.34 -0.87 -17.81
N ARG A 71 -8.29 -0.06 -17.58
CA ARG A 71 -8.27 1.37 -17.89
C ARG A 71 -6.87 1.83 -18.30
N VAL A 72 -6.78 2.64 -19.33
CA VAL A 72 -5.51 3.27 -19.77
C VAL A 72 -5.40 4.65 -19.12
N HIS A 73 -4.76 4.74 -17.95
CA HIS A 73 -4.51 6.02 -17.26
C HIS A 73 -3.40 6.82 -17.94
N SER A 74 -2.28 6.16 -18.22
CA SER A 74 -1.13 6.75 -18.90
C SER A 74 -0.44 5.71 -19.76
N ILE A 75 0.18 6.15 -20.83
CA ILE A 75 1.04 5.31 -21.67
C ILE A 75 2.48 5.63 -21.30
N TYR A 76 3.21 4.64 -20.77
CA TYR A 76 4.60 4.84 -20.37
C TYR A 76 5.53 4.67 -21.55
N VAL A 77 6.49 5.58 -21.67
CA VAL A 77 7.51 5.52 -22.72
C VAL A 77 8.79 4.95 -22.15
N VAL A 78 9.30 3.91 -22.80
CA VAL A 78 10.50 3.19 -22.39
C VAL A 78 11.53 3.12 -23.52
N ASP A 79 12.80 2.92 -23.14
CA ASP A 79 13.86 2.59 -24.13
C ASP A 79 13.90 1.08 -24.44
N SER A 80 14.87 0.67 -25.27
CA SER A 80 15.08 -0.73 -25.65
C SER A 80 15.45 -1.66 -24.46
N LYS A 81 15.81 -1.09 -23.29
CA LYS A 81 16.15 -1.79 -22.04
C LYS A 81 15.01 -1.72 -21.01
N ASN A 82 13.80 -1.36 -21.45
CA ASN A 82 12.63 -1.15 -20.59
C ASN A 82 12.82 -0.08 -19.48
N LYS A 83 13.74 0.89 -19.68
CA LYS A 83 13.90 1.99 -18.75
C LYS A 83 12.89 3.08 -19.02
N LEU A 84 12.25 3.57 -17.95
CA LEU A 84 11.28 4.65 -18.03
C LEU A 84 11.94 5.93 -18.57
N LYS A 85 11.34 6.52 -19.60
CA LYS A 85 11.76 7.79 -20.24
C LYS A 85 10.77 8.91 -19.99
N GLY A 86 9.48 8.58 -19.92
CA GLY A 86 8.43 9.54 -19.72
C GLY A 86 7.04 8.93 -19.88
N ARG A 87 6.07 9.79 -20.11
CA ARG A 87 4.68 9.39 -20.36
C ARG A 87 4.16 10.01 -21.64
N LEU A 88 3.16 9.36 -22.23
CA LEU A 88 2.47 9.78 -23.43
C LEU A 88 0.96 9.83 -23.16
N SER A 89 0.32 10.92 -23.50
CA SER A 89 -1.13 11.04 -23.43
C SER A 89 -1.78 10.35 -24.63
N LEU A 90 -2.92 9.68 -24.41
CA LEU A 90 -3.71 9.13 -25.52
C LEU A 90 -4.15 10.22 -26.49
N LYS A 91 -4.45 11.42 -25.98
CA LYS A 91 -4.77 12.60 -26.79
C LYS A 91 -3.61 12.94 -27.75
N ASP A 92 -2.38 12.96 -27.24
CA ASP A 92 -1.21 13.34 -28.05
C ASP A 92 -0.96 12.30 -29.14
N VAL A 93 -1.16 11.01 -28.85
CA VAL A 93 -1.06 9.93 -29.85
C VAL A 93 -2.09 10.10 -30.96
N VAL A 94 -3.35 10.41 -30.60
CA VAL A 94 -4.44 10.50 -31.58
C VAL A 94 -4.32 11.77 -32.46
N THR A 95 -3.79 12.85 -31.89
CA THR A 95 -3.66 14.15 -32.60
C THR A 95 -2.33 14.29 -33.35
N ALA A 96 -1.34 13.45 -33.07
CA ALA A 96 -0.03 13.52 -33.71
C ALA A 96 -0.06 13.03 -35.15
N ASN A 97 0.91 13.52 -35.95
CA ASN A 97 1.11 13.00 -37.29
C ASN A 97 1.60 11.56 -37.25
N SER A 98 1.00 10.68 -38.05
CA SER A 98 1.31 9.23 -38.09
C SER A 98 2.79 8.92 -38.39
N LYS A 99 3.50 9.83 -39.05
CA LYS A 99 4.94 9.71 -39.37
C LYS A 99 5.87 10.19 -38.26
N SER A 100 5.37 10.96 -37.29
CA SER A 100 6.16 11.39 -36.13
C SER A 100 6.57 10.19 -35.26
N ARG A 101 7.64 10.36 -34.49
CA ARG A 101 8.08 9.33 -33.54
C ARG A 101 7.59 9.64 -32.14
N VAL A 102 7.43 8.61 -31.31
CA VAL A 102 7.08 8.74 -29.90
C VAL A 102 8.03 9.69 -29.19
N LYS A 103 9.34 9.61 -29.44
CA LYS A 103 10.37 10.49 -28.85
C LYS A 103 10.19 11.99 -29.11
N ASP A 104 9.41 12.35 -30.13
CA ASP A 104 9.21 13.75 -30.50
C ASP A 104 8.00 14.37 -29.80
N ILE A 105 7.13 13.55 -29.14
CA ILE A 105 5.87 14.00 -28.58
C ILE A 105 5.63 13.60 -27.11
N TYR A 106 6.42 12.67 -26.55
CA TYR A 106 6.23 12.26 -25.16
C TYR A 106 6.67 13.35 -24.17
N ILE A 107 6.12 13.30 -22.97
CA ILE A 107 6.47 14.19 -21.86
C ILE A 107 7.60 13.50 -21.07
N PRO A 108 8.83 14.05 -21.06
CA PRO A 108 9.98 13.38 -20.45
C PRO A 108 9.98 13.46 -18.93
N LYS A 109 9.29 14.46 -18.36
CA LYS A 109 9.17 14.60 -16.90
C LYS A 109 7.96 13.85 -16.42
N VAL A 110 8.18 12.71 -15.74
CA VAL A 110 7.14 11.91 -15.08
C VAL A 110 7.60 11.64 -13.66
N ASP A 111 6.70 11.82 -12.70
CA ASP A 111 6.92 11.41 -11.33
C ASP A 111 6.86 9.89 -11.26
N TYR A 112 7.74 9.30 -10.47
CA TYR A 112 7.85 7.85 -10.30
C TYR A 112 8.21 7.54 -8.85
N VAL A 113 7.98 6.29 -8.44
CA VAL A 113 8.42 5.75 -7.16
C VAL A 113 9.29 4.52 -7.37
N THR A 114 10.12 4.20 -6.39
CA THR A 114 10.91 2.96 -6.39
C THR A 114 10.19 1.85 -5.65
N ALA A 115 10.40 0.60 -6.06
CA ALA A 115 9.67 -0.54 -5.51
C ALA A 115 9.87 -0.76 -4.00
N ASP A 116 10.97 -0.25 -3.44
CA ASP A 116 11.30 -0.30 -2.02
C ASP A 116 10.74 0.88 -1.21
N GLN A 117 10.00 1.78 -1.84
CA GLN A 117 9.41 2.95 -1.19
C GLN A 117 8.14 2.58 -0.46
N ASP A 118 7.95 3.14 0.73
CA ASP A 118 6.81 2.95 1.58
C ASP A 118 5.49 3.44 0.94
N GLY A 119 4.40 2.69 1.14
CA GLY A 119 3.09 2.99 0.56
C GLY A 119 2.49 4.31 1.02
N GLU A 120 2.69 4.70 2.30
CA GLU A 120 2.24 6.02 2.77
C GLU A 120 2.99 7.16 2.09
N GLU A 121 4.29 6.99 1.80
CA GLU A 121 5.05 7.99 1.06
C GLU A 121 4.53 8.11 -0.38
N VAL A 122 4.19 6.97 -1.01
CA VAL A 122 3.55 6.95 -2.33
C VAL A 122 2.22 7.71 -2.28
N ALA A 123 1.39 7.45 -1.27
CA ALA A 123 0.13 8.14 -1.05
C ALA A 123 0.31 9.67 -0.94
N LYS A 124 1.29 10.11 -0.16
CA LYS A 124 1.64 11.53 -0.01
C LYS A 124 2.07 12.17 -1.34
N ILE A 125 2.86 11.45 -2.15
CA ILE A 125 3.29 11.93 -3.48
C ILE A 125 2.10 12.03 -4.42
N MET A 126 1.27 10.99 -4.51
CA MET A 126 0.11 10.96 -5.41
C MET A 126 -0.91 12.05 -5.05
N SER A 127 -1.19 12.24 -3.76
CA SER A 127 -2.07 13.31 -3.28
C SER A 127 -1.50 14.71 -3.55
N LYS A 128 -0.20 14.91 -3.32
CA LYS A 128 0.46 16.21 -3.51
C LYS A 128 0.45 16.70 -4.95
N TYR A 129 0.55 15.76 -5.91
CA TYR A 129 0.65 16.08 -7.34
C TYR A 129 -0.62 15.74 -8.11
N ASP A 130 -1.70 15.36 -7.43
CA ASP A 130 -3.01 14.99 -7.99
C ASP A 130 -2.88 13.94 -9.10
N LEU A 131 -2.18 12.84 -8.77
CA LEU A 131 -1.86 11.78 -9.71
C LEU A 131 -2.90 10.66 -9.64
N GLU A 132 -3.50 10.30 -10.78
CA GLU A 132 -4.39 9.13 -10.90
C GLU A 132 -3.62 7.80 -10.92
N ALA A 133 -2.38 7.82 -11.41
CA ALA A 133 -1.49 6.66 -11.45
C ALA A 133 -0.03 7.09 -11.45
N ILE A 134 0.83 6.30 -10.80
CA ILE A 134 2.27 6.54 -10.73
C ILE A 134 3.04 5.29 -11.17
N PRO A 135 4.09 5.39 -12.02
CA PRO A 135 4.91 4.26 -12.41
C PRO A 135 5.88 3.87 -11.29
N VAL A 136 6.03 2.57 -11.11
CA VAL A 136 7.01 1.97 -10.20
C VAL A 136 8.23 1.51 -10.98
N ILE A 137 9.42 1.88 -10.50
CA ILE A 137 10.68 1.51 -11.13
C ILE A 137 11.61 0.82 -10.14
N ASN A 138 12.62 0.11 -10.65
CA ASN A 138 13.74 -0.37 -9.84
C ASN A 138 14.89 0.65 -9.80
N LYS A 139 15.95 0.33 -9.01
CA LYS A 139 17.18 1.15 -8.89
C LYS A 139 17.91 1.39 -10.23
N ARG A 140 17.60 0.58 -11.26
CA ARG A 140 18.17 0.76 -12.62
C ARG A 140 17.25 1.56 -13.54
N LYS A 141 16.17 2.15 -13.01
CA LYS A 141 15.10 2.87 -13.71
C LYS A 141 14.30 1.99 -14.69
N THR A 142 14.32 0.68 -14.54
CA THR A 142 13.47 -0.23 -15.30
C THR A 142 12.03 -0.12 -14.79
N LEU A 143 11.08 0.04 -15.70
CA LEU A 143 9.66 0.09 -15.37
C LEU A 143 9.18 -1.31 -14.92
N LEU A 144 8.68 -1.41 -13.71
CA LEU A 144 8.20 -2.65 -13.08
C LEU A 144 6.69 -2.79 -13.16
N GLY A 145 5.97 -1.74 -12.78
CA GLY A 145 4.52 -1.72 -12.67
C GLY A 145 3.97 -0.30 -12.56
N ARG A 146 2.73 -0.19 -12.13
CA ARG A 146 2.08 1.08 -11.78
C ARG A 146 1.24 0.91 -10.52
N ILE A 147 1.05 2.00 -9.79
CA ILE A 147 0.09 2.09 -8.68
C ILE A 147 -0.98 3.08 -9.10
N THR A 148 -2.24 2.79 -8.83
CA THR A 148 -3.37 3.69 -9.08
C THR A 148 -3.86 4.32 -7.80
N ILE A 149 -4.62 5.40 -7.92
CA ILE A 149 -5.17 6.08 -6.74
C ILE A 149 -6.14 5.19 -5.97
N ASP A 150 -6.80 4.24 -6.65
CA ASP A 150 -7.74 3.31 -6.03
C ASP A 150 -6.99 2.39 -5.04
N ASP A 151 -5.82 1.87 -5.43
CA ASP A 151 -4.95 1.03 -4.58
C ASP A 151 -4.48 1.81 -3.34
N ILE A 152 -4.12 3.08 -3.53
CA ILE A 152 -3.68 3.96 -2.43
C ILE A 152 -4.83 4.32 -1.47
N VAL A 153 -6.04 4.51 -1.98
CA VAL A 153 -7.20 4.78 -1.12
C VAL A 153 -7.51 3.58 -0.23
N ASP A 154 -7.38 2.37 -0.74
CA ASP A 154 -7.60 1.16 0.04
C ASP A 154 -6.50 0.99 1.11
N LEU A 155 -5.22 1.20 0.77
CA LEU A 155 -4.13 1.23 1.74
C LEU A 155 -4.40 2.23 2.89
N ILE A 156 -4.78 3.48 2.57
CA ILE A 156 -5.05 4.51 3.59
C ILE A 156 -6.21 4.09 4.51
N LYS A 157 -7.25 3.43 3.97
CA LYS A 157 -8.36 2.94 4.78
C LYS A 157 -7.92 1.83 5.72
N ASP A 158 -7.15 0.86 5.23
CA ASP A 158 -6.66 -0.27 6.02
C ASP A 158 -5.74 0.20 7.15
N GLU A 159 -4.84 1.15 6.87
CA GLU A 159 -4.00 1.76 7.90
C GLU A 159 -4.81 2.55 8.93
N ALA A 160 -5.78 3.35 8.49
CA ALA A 160 -6.65 4.08 9.40
C ALA A 160 -7.48 3.14 10.28
N GLU A 161 -7.91 1.99 9.75
CA GLU A 161 -8.63 0.97 10.50
C GLU A 161 -7.72 0.27 11.52
N LYS A 162 -6.48 -0.07 11.14
CA LYS A 162 -5.46 -0.61 12.06
C LYS A 162 -5.16 0.35 13.21
N ASP A 163 -4.96 1.62 12.90
CA ASP A 163 -4.72 2.66 13.91
C ASP A 163 -5.90 2.81 14.87
N TYR A 164 -7.12 2.79 14.33
CA TYR A 164 -8.33 2.84 15.15
C TYR A 164 -8.46 1.61 16.06
N GLN A 165 -8.16 0.42 15.57
CA GLN A 165 -8.18 -0.81 16.36
C GLN A 165 -7.13 -0.76 17.48
N LEU A 166 -5.91 -0.31 17.19
CA LEU A 166 -4.86 -0.12 18.19
C LEU A 166 -5.26 0.88 19.28
N ALA A 167 -5.84 2.02 18.88
CA ALA A 167 -6.34 3.02 19.83
C ALA A 167 -7.51 2.48 20.69
N ALA A 168 -8.31 1.55 20.17
CA ALA A 168 -9.36 0.86 20.89
C ALA A 168 -8.85 -0.30 21.78
N GLY A 169 -7.53 -0.51 21.88
CA GLY A 169 -6.93 -1.59 22.66
C GLY A 169 -7.06 -2.98 22.05
N ILE A 170 -7.18 -3.05 20.73
CA ILE A 170 -7.21 -4.30 19.96
C ILE A 170 -5.80 -4.51 19.39
N SER A 171 -5.12 -5.59 19.80
CA SER A 171 -3.71 -5.85 19.47
C SER A 171 -3.49 -6.74 18.24
N SER A 172 -4.55 -7.11 17.53
CA SER A 172 -4.49 -7.91 16.30
C SER A 172 -5.59 -7.48 15.36
N GLU A 173 -5.38 -7.65 14.05
CA GLU A 173 -6.41 -7.43 13.05
C GLU A 173 -7.65 -8.27 13.38
N VAL A 174 -8.79 -7.60 13.43
CA VAL A 174 -10.08 -8.20 13.74
C VAL A 174 -11.07 -7.79 12.66
N GLU A 175 -11.71 -8.77 12.05
CA GLU A 175 -12.76 -8.55 11.05
C GLU A 175 -14.16 -8.53 11.69
N VAL A 176 -15.10 -7.89 10.98
CA VAL A 176 -16.51 -7.79 11.44
C VAL A 176 -17.16 -9.16 11.65
N ASN A 177 -16.68 -10.19 10.95
CA ASN A 177 -17.21 -11.56 11.02
C ASN A 177 -16.47 -12.47 12.00
N ASP A 178 -15.49 -11.96 12.72
CA ASP A 178 -14.69 -12.74 13.66
C ASP A 178 -15.52 -13.23 14.86
N SER A 179 -15.16 -14.40 15.35
CA SER A 179 -15.81 -14.99 16.50
C SER A 179 -15.55 -14.16 17.78
N ILE A 180 -16.52 -14.18 18.71
CA ILE A 180 -16.41 -13.51 20.03
C ILE A 180 -15.10 -13.93 20.74
N PHE A 181 -14.65 -15.16 20.53
CA PHE A 181 -13.42 -15.66 21.13
C PHE A 181 -12.18 -15.00 20.54
N GLN A 182 -12.13 -14.75 19.23
CA GLN A 182 -11.04 -14.02 18.56
C GLN A 182 -10.99 -12.57 19.03
N LEU A 183 -12.15 -11.90 19.07
CA LEU A 183 -12.29 -10.55 19.62
C LEU A 183 -11.79 -10.44 21.07
N THR A 184 -12.14 -11.43 21.91
CA THR A 184 -11.69 -11.45 23.29
C THR A 184 -10.18 -11.67 23.39
N LYS A 185 -9.63 -12.59 22.59
CA LYS A 185 -8.19 -12.87 22.53
C LYS A 185 -7.38 -11.65 22.08
N ALA A 186 -7.88 -10.90 21.11
CA ALA A 186 -7.25 -9.69 20.60
C ALA A 186 -7.15 -8.56 21.67
N ARG A 187 -8.12 -8.49 22.60
CA ARG A 187 -8.16 -7.52 23.70
C ARG A 187 -7.44 -7.99 24.96
N LEU A 188 -7.15 -9.28 25.09
CA LEU A 188 -6.59 -9.87 26.31
C LEU A 188 -5.27 -9.25 26.76
N PRO A 189 -4.30 -8.96 25.88
CA PRO A 189 -3.05 -8.29 26.28
C PRO A 189 -3.26 -6.92 26.91
N TRP A 190 -4.18 -6.11 26.36
CA TRP A 190 -4.51 -4.78 26.85
C TRP A 190 -5.25 -4.84 28.19
N LEU A 191 -6.21 -5.76 28.33
CA LEU A 191 -6.91 -6.01 29.59
C LEU A 191 -5.96 -6.47 30.71
N PHE A 192 -4.99 -7.32 30.36
CA PHE A 192 -3.98 -7.80 31.30
C PHE A 192 -3.06 -6.65 31.78
N LEU A 193 -2.65 -5.77 30.86
CA LEU A 193 -1.86 -4.56 31.21
C LEU A 193 -2.65 -3.64 32.14
N GLY A 194 -3.93 -3.41 31.85
CA GLY A 194 -4.84 -2.64 32.73
C GLY A 194 -5.01 -3.25 34.11
N LEU A 195 -5.14 -4.59 34.20
CA LEU A 195 -5.22 -5.31 35.46
C LEU A 195 -3.93 -5.14 36.29
N LEU A 196 -2.74 -5.29 35.65
CA LEU A 196 -1.45 -5.09 36.31
C LEU A 196 -1.30 -3.65 36.81
N GLY A 197 -1.70 -2.67 35.98
CA GLY A 197 -1.72 -1.26 36.39
C GLY A 197 -2.63 -0.99 37.58
N GLY A 198 -3.83 -1.58 37.58
CA GLY A 198 -4.78 -1.51 38.69
C GLY A 198 -4.23 -2.12 39.99
N LEU A 199 -3.65 -3.32 39.90
CA LEU A 199 -3.00 -3.95 41.05
C LEU A 199 -1.81 -3.12 41.56
N GLY A 200 -0.98 -2.61 40.65
CA GLY A 200 0.12 -1.70 41.01
C GLY A 200 -0.35 -0.45 41.76
N SER A 201 -1.44 0.15 41.30
CA SER A 201 -2.07 1.30 41.95
C SER A 201 -2.52 0.99 43.36
N VAL A 202 -3.09 -0.20 43.61
CA VAL A 202 -3.50 -0.62 44.99
C VAL A 202 -2.30 -0.74 45.91
N PHE A 203 -1.17 -1.27 45.46
CA PHE A 203 0.05 -1.34 46.27
C PHE A 203 0.58 0.05 46.61
N ILE A 204 0.62 0.97 45.65
CA ILE A 204 1.06 2.34 45.86
C ILE A 204 0.13 3.07 46.87
N LEU A 205 -1.19 2.94 46.67
CA LEU A 205 -2.18 3.56 47.57
C LEU A 205 -2.11 3.03 48.98
N LYS A 206 -1.82 1.74 49.19
CA LYS A 206 -1.67 1.14 50.49
C LYS A 206 -0.49 1.72 51.30
N ASP A 207 0.64 1.98 50.65
CA ASP A 207 1.78 2.61 51.29
C ASP A 207 1.50 4.10 51.62
N PHE A 208 0.72 4.76 50.77
CA PHE A 208 0.27 6.14 51.02
C PHE A 208 -0.83 6.26 52.07
N GLU A 209 -1.58 5.20 52.38
CA GLU A 209 -2.65 5.22 53.41
C GLU A 209 -2.09 5.61 54.80
N GLN A 210 -0.84 5.23 55.10
CA GLN A 210 -0.18 5.63 56.36
C GLN A 210 0.20 7.13 56.38
N ILE A 211 0.44 7.74 55.23
CA ILE A 211 0.77 9.16 55.08
C ILE A 211 -0.51 10.03 55.09
N MET A 212 -1.63 9.49 54.62
CA MET A 212 -2.93 10.18 54.50
C MET A 212 -3.77 10.24 55.77
N ASN A 213 -3.21 10.01 56.93
CA ASN A 213 -3.92 10.29 58.20
C ASN A 213 -4.19 11.78 58.45
N GLN A 214 -3.78 12.68 57.52
CA GLN A 214 -4.14 14.09 57.50
C GLN A 214 -5.38 14.32 56.62
N PRO A 215 -6.50 14.84 57.18
CA PRO A 215 -7.78 14.95 56.46
C PRO A 215 -7.73 15.87 55.22
N GLU A 216 -6.82 16.84 55.22
CA GLU A 216 -6.64 17.79 54.11
C GLU A 216 -6.03 17.15 52.85
N LEU A 217 -5.02 16.27 53.00
CA LEU A 217 -4.38 15.53 51.91
C LEU A 217 -5.29 14.44 51.34
N ARG A 218 -6.15 13.82 52.16
CA ARG A 218 -7.11 12.82 51.74
C ARG A 218 -8.13 13.34 50.74
N ASN A 219 -8.63 14.56 50.93
CA ASN A 219 -9.57 15.18 50.00
C ASN A 219 -8.91 15.53 48.64
N LEU A 220 -7.67 16.01 48.67
CA LEU A 220 -6.92 16.33 47.45
C LEU A 220 -6.69 15.10 46.58
N PHE A 221 -6.41 13.96 47.18
CA PHE A 221 -6.14 12.71 46.48
C PHE A 221 -7.40 12.10 45.81
N PHE A 222 -8.57 12.26 46.41
CA PHE A 222 -9.83 11.78 45.84
C PHE A 222 -10.31 12.60 44.64
N TYR A 223 -9.84 13.85 44.48
CA TYR A 223 -10.22 14.71 43.36
C TYR A 223 -9.23 14.68 42.19
N THR A 224 -8.01 14.14 42.34
CA THR A 224 -7.01 14.06 41.29
C THR A 224 -7.43 13.19 40.09
N PRO A 225 -8.12 12.03 40.22
CA PRO A 225 -8.61 11.26 39.06
C PRO A 225 -9.75 11.94 38.30
N LEU A 226 -10.36 12.99 38.86
CA LEU A 226 -11.46 13.74 38.23
C LEU A 226 -10.97 14.92 37.37
N ILE A 227 -9.66 15.23 37.44
CA ILE A 227 -9.04 16.38 36.74
C ILE A 227 -8.18 15.94 35.55
N ALA A 228 -7.90 14.64 35.40
CA ALA A 228 -7.21 14.02 34.26
C ALA A 228 -8.23 13.45 33.28
#